data_a05504bec3278145a3b171ae0f9392c5
#
_entry.id   a05504bec3278145a3b171ae0f9392c5
#
_cell.length_a   1.000
_cell.length_b   1.000
_cell.length_c   1.000
_cell.angle_alpha   90.00
_cell.angle_beta   90.00
_cell.angle_gamma   90.00
#
_symmetry.space_group_name_H-M   'P 1'
#
loop_
_entity.id
_entity.type
_entity.pdbx_description
1 polymer ?
#
loop_
_entity_poly.entity_id
_entity_poly.type
_entity_poly.pdbx_seq_one_letter_code
_entity_poly.pdbx_strand_id
1 'polypeptide(L)'
;VVRASIHTYFTEVQEELEATYYGCYFLEFADYYCQENNDEREMLKLLYQSLRALTSAAYDKRLVRFIFELKAMAVNGEAPNVFSCVRCGEKENLRWFMTRRGGCICETCEKKDPSPEESGRFLLEESTLYTMQYIISARVEKLYTFSVSDSVLRQLLAIMKSYRAVYLDHSFRS
;
A
#
# COMPACT_ATOMS: atom_id res chain seq x y z
N VAL A 1 -19.56 -0.18 25.42
CA VAL A 1 -18.98 -1.55 25.38
C VAL A 1 -19.34 -2.24 26.67
N VAL A 2 -20.13 -3.31 26.62
CA VAL A 2 -20.59 -4.02 27.83
C VAL A 2 -19.56 -5.08 28.27
N ARG A 3 -18.85 -5.69 27.33
CA ARG A 3 -17.81 -6.71 27.59
C ARG A 3 -16.85 -6.79 26.41
N ALA A 4 -15.55 -6.87 26.68
CA ALA A 4 -14.52 -7.13 25.70
C ALA A 4 -13.70 -8.36 26.14
N SER A 5 -13.28 -9.20 25.18
CA SER A 5 -12.36 -10.31 25.41
C SER A 5 -11.22 -10.23 24.41
N ILE A 6 -10.00 -10.52 24.87
CA ILE A 6 -8.81 -10.54 24.02
C ILE A 6 -8.62 -11.96 23.49
N HIS A 7 -8.56 -12.12 22.16
CA HIS A 7 -8.30 -13.40 21.51
C HIS A 7 -6.84 -13.61 21.14
N THR A 8 -6.12 -12.52 20.81
CA THR A 8 -4.72 -12.57 20.39
C THR A 8 -3.96 -11.41 20.98
N TYR A 9 -2.82 -11.65 21.61
CA TYR A 9 -1.98 -10.63 22.25
C TYR A 9 -0.86 -10.11 21.36
N PHE A 10 -0.54 -10.79 20.23
CA PHE A 10 0.60 -10.47 19.36
C PHE A 10 1.93 -10.32 20.11
N THR A 11 2.18 -11.17 21.09
CA THR A 11 3.42 -11.15 21.90
C THR A 11 4.66 -11.27 21.01
N GLU A 12 4.57 -12.06 19.93
CA GLU A 12 5.65 -12.29 18.98
C GLU A 12 6.09 -10.99 18.25
N VAL A 13 5.16 -10.05 18.04
CA VAL A 13 5.50 -8.73 17.49
C VAL A 13 6.39 -7.94 18.44
N GLN A 14 6.24 -8.13 19.76
CA GLN A 14 7.01 -7.41 20.78
C GLN A 14 8.41 -7.99 20.99
N GLU A 15 8.64 -9.24 20.60
CA GLU A 15 9.92 -9.91 20.72
C GLU A 15 10.97 -9.40 19.71
N GLU A 16 10.53 -8.79 18.61
CA GLU A 16 11.40 -8.28 17.57
C GLU A 16 11.22 -6.78 17.40
N LEU A 17 12.31 -6.02 17.58
CA LEU A 17 12.29 -4.56 17.55
C LEU A 17 11.72 -4.00 16.23
N GLU A 18 12.14 -4.55 15.09
CA GLU A 18 11.65 -4.10 13.78
C GLU A 18 10.15 -4.37 13.60
N ALA A 19 9.66 -5.55 14.03
CA ALA A 19 8.24 -5.87 14.00
C ALA A 19 7.43 -4.94 14.92
N THR A 20 7.97 -4.59 16.08
CA THR A 20 7.36 -3.61 17.00
C THR A 20 7.20 -2.25 16.34
N TYR A 21 8.24 -1.73 15.69
CA TYR A 21 8.16 -0.44 14.98
C TYR A 21 7.11 -0.46 13.88
N TYR A 22 7.09 -1.48 13.03
CA TYR A 22 6.06 -1.59 12.00
C TYR A 22 4.66 -1.77 12.60
N GLY A 23 4.52 -2.51 13.69
CA GLY A 23 3.26 -2.69 14.40
C GLY A 23 2.70 -1.36 14.92
N CYS A 24 3.53 -0.55 15.59
CA CYS A 24 3.17 0.79 16.04
C CYS A 24 2.79 1.70 14.87
N TYR A 25 3.56 1.65 13.79
CA TYR A 25 3.27 2.38 12.56
C TYR A 25 1.90 2.00 11.96
N PHE A 26 1.56 0.70 11.93
CA PHE A 26 0.27 0.26 11.41
C PHE A 26 -0.90 0.72 12.27
N LEU A 27 -0.72 0.75 13.59
CA LEU A 27 -1.73 1.28 14.51
C LEU A 27 -1.95 2.78 14.29
N GLU A 28 -0.87 3.56 14.19
CA GLU A 28 -0.95 5.01 13.91
C GLU A 28 -1.59 5.30 12.55
N PHE A 29 -1.25 4.50 11.53
CA PHE A 29 -1.82 4.63 10.19
C PHE A 29 -3.32 4.26 10.16
N ALA A 30 -3.72 3.22 10.90
CA ALA A 30 -5.13 2.86 11.03
C ALA A 30 -5.91 3.93 11.81
N ASP A 31 -5.35 4.50 12.88
CA ASP A 31 -5.96 5.58 13.66
C ASP A 31 -6.22 6.83 12.80
N TYR A 32 -5.30 7.14 11.88
CA TYR A 32 -5.47 8.26 10.94
C TYR A 32 -6.70 8.10 10.04
N TYR A 33 -7.02 6.86 9.62
CA TYR A 33 -8.13 6.60 8.72
C TYR A 33 -9.45 6.25 9.42
N CYS A 34 -9.39 5.58 10.56
CA CYS A 34 -10.57 5.10 11.25
C CYS A 34 -11.36 6.24 11.93
N GLN A 35 -12.68 6.21 11.80
CA GLN A 35 -13.56 7.19 12.44
C GLN A 35 -14.54 6.50 13.37
N GLU A 36 -14.86 7.15 14.50
CA GLU A 36 -15.88 6.67 15.41
C GLU A 36 -17.24 6.53 14.71
N ASN A 37 -17.94 5.45 15.00
CA ASN A 37 -19.26 5.11 14.45
C ASN A 37 -19.28 4.71 12.96
N ASN A 38 -18.13 4.57 12.31
CA ASN A 38 -18.04 3.99 10.97
C ASN A 38 -17.86 2.46 11.01
N ASP A 39 -18.14 1.81 9.88
CA ASP A 39 -17.87 0.38 9.70
C ASP A 39 -16.40 0.14 9.29
N GLU A 40 -15.54 0.02 10.28
CA GLU A 40 -14.10 -0.14 10.09
C GLU A 40 -13.65 -1.63 10.03
N ARG A 41 -14.56 -2.56 9.72
CA ARG A 41 -14.26 -4.00 9.71
C ARG A 41 -13.16 -4.39 8.74
N GLU A 42 -13.11 -3.80 7.55
CA GLU A 42 -12.06 -4.11 6.56
C GLU A 42 -10.69 -3.59 7.00
N MET A 43 -10.62 -2.39 7.61
CA MET A 43 -9.39 -1.87 8.19
C MET A 43 -8.92 -2.73 9.37
N LEU A 44 -9.82 -3.14 10.26
CA LEU A 44 -9.47 -4.02 11.37
C LEU A 44 -8.97 -5.39 10.92
N LYS A 45 -9.60 -5.97 9.88
CA LYS A 45 -9.09 -7.22 9.27
C LYS A 45 -7.71 -7.03 8.67
N LEU A 46 -7.50 -5.93 7.94
CA LEU A 46 -6.21 -5.60 7.35
C LEU A 46 -5.13 -5.47 8.43
N LEU A 47 -5.40 -4.69 9.48
CA LEU A 47 -4.50 -4.53 10.61
C LEU A 47 -4.14 -5.89 11.25
N TYR A 48 -5.14 -6.72 11.53
CA TYR A 48 -4.94 -8.05 12.10
C TYR A 48 -4.05 -8.95 11.22
N GLN A 49 -4.33 -9.03 9.90
CA GLN A 49 -3.55 -9.85 8.98
C GLN A 49 -2.13 -9.32 8.80
N SER A 50 -1.95 -8.00 8.83
CA SER A 50 -0.64 -7.35 8.71
C SER A 50 0.22 -7.61 9.94
N LEU A 51 -0.34 -7.50 11.15
CA LEU A 51 0.37 -7.85 12.39
C LEU A 51 0.79 -9.32 12.40
N ARG A 52 -0.07 -10.22 11.93
CA ARG A 52 0.31 -11.65 11.77
C ARG A 52 1.41 -11.85 10.73
N ALA A 53 1.40 -11.09 9.63
CA ALA A 53 2.44 -11.18 8.62
C ALA A 53 3.81 -10.71 9.14
N LEU A 54 3.83 -9.72 10.04
CA LEU A 54 5.08 -9.24 10.66
C LEU A 54 5.78 -10.30 11.53
N THR A 55 5.04 -11.24 12.14
CA THR A 55 5.60 -12.31 12.96
C THR A 55 6.15 -13.48 12.13
N SER A 56 5.89 -13.49 10.82
CA SER A 56 6.32 -14.58 9.95
C SER A 56 7.66 -14.26 9.29
N ALA A 57 8.65 -15.13 9.47
CA ALA A 57 9.94 -15.04 8.78
C ALA A 57 9.85 -15.26 7.25
N ALA A 58 8.68 -15.69 6.74
CA ALA A 58 8.47 -15.93 5.31
C ALA A 58 8.31 -14.64 4.50
N TYR A 59 8.06 -13.50 5.13
CA TYR A 59 7.78 -12.23 4.46
C TYR A 59 8.83 -11.17 4.78
N ASP A 60 9.26 -10.43 3.74
CA ASP A 60 10.02 -9.20 3.94
C ASP A 60 9.10 -8.15 4.59
N LYS A 61 9.47 -7.64 5.76
CA LYS A 61 8.66 -6.68 6.51
C LYS A 61 8.41 -5.37 5.75
N ARG A 62 9.33 -4.99 4.86
CA ARG A 62 9.16 -3.83 3.97
C ARG A 62 8.03 -4.08 2.96
N LEU A 63 7.90 -5.31 2.46
CA LEU A 63 6.78 -5.71 1.61
C LEU A 63 5.46 -5.73 2.39
N VAL A 64 5.48 -6.26 3.62
CA VAL A 64 4.31 -6.25 4.51
C VAL A 64 3.81 -4.83 4.73
N ARG A 65 4.74 -3.89 5.01
CA ARG A 65 4.42 -2.47 5.16
C ARG A 65 3.80 -1.89 3.88
N PHE A 66 4.42 -2.13 2.73
CA PHE A 66 3.89 -1.63 1.44
C PHE A 66 2.47 -2.13 1.17
N ILE A 67 2.22 -3.44 1.40
CA ILE A 67 0.90 -4.06 1.23
C ILE A 67 -0.12 -3.40 2.15
N PHE A 68 0.24 -3.20 3.43
CA PHE A 68 -0.63 -2.54 4.40
C PHE A 68 -0.99 -1.12 3.97
N GLU A 69 0.00 -0.28 3.66
CA GLU A 69 -0.20 1.11 3.24
C GLU A 69 -1.11 1.21 2.01
N LEU A 70 -0.78 0.47 0.95
CA LEU A 70 -1.55 0.53 -0.31
C LEU A 70 -2.98 0.01 -0.13
N LYS A 71 -3.15 -1.05 0.66
CA LYS A 71 -4.49 -1.61 0.92
C LYS A 71 -5.32 -0.71 1.84
N ALA A 72 -4.72 -0.10 2.85
CA ALA A 72 -5.40 0.85 3.72
C ALA A 72 -5.92 2.05 2.92
N MET A 73 -5.09 2.62 2.02
CA MET A 73 -5.52 3.66 1.09
C MET A 73 -6.64 3.17 0.18
N ALA A 74 -6.57 1.92 -0.31
CA ALA A 74 -7.62 1.35 -1.18
C ALA A 74 -8.96 1.19 -0.46
N VAL A 75 -8.95 0.75 0.79
CA VAL A 75 -10.16 0.62 1.62
C VAL A 75 -10.82 1.98 1.84
N ASN A 76 -10.03 3.05 1.94
CA ASN A 76 -10.50 4.42 2.15
C ASN A 76 -10.72 5.22 0.85
N GLY A 77 -10.58 4.58 -0.32
CA GLY A 77 -10.81 5.24 -1.62
C GLY A 77 -9.70 6.18 -2.10
N GLU A 78 -8.52 6.13 -1.48
CA GLU A 78 -7.36 6.98 -1.77
C GLU A 78 -6.23 6.26 -2.53
N ALA A 79 -6.47 5.02 -2.98
CA ALA A 79 -5.49 4.30 -3.77
C ALA A 79 -5.23 4.95 -5.13
N PRO A 80 -3.99 4.87 -5.64
CA PRO A 80 -3.69 5.34 -6.98
C PRO A 80 -4.46 4.55 -8.04
N ASN A 81 -4.81 5.21 -9.15
CA ASN A 81 -5.40 4.51 -10.29
C ASN A 81 -4.32 3.76 -11.08
N VAL A 82 -4.27 2.45 -10.90
CA VAL A 82 -3.36 1.52 -11.59
C VAL A 82 -4.06 0.62 -12.61
N PHE A 83 -5.36 0.80 -12.82
CA PHE A 83 -6.16 -0.03 -13.72
C PHE A 83 -6.46 0.63 -15.06
N SER A 84 -6.27 1.93 -15.16
CA SER A 84 -6.47 2.68 -16.40
C SER A 84 -5.57 3.91 -16.46
N CYS A 85 -5.33 4.38 -17.67
CA CYS A 85 -4.60 5.61 -17.91
C CYS A 85 -5.39 6.81 -17.38
N VAL A 86 -4.80 7.60 -16.49
CA VAL A 86 -5.44 8.79 -15.90
C VAL A 86 -5.66 9.93 -16.90
N ARG A 87 -5.11 9.82 -18.15
CA ARG A 87 -5.32 10.80 -19.23
C ARG A 87 -6.43 10.41 -20.19
N CYS A 88 -6.49 9.15 -20.64
CA CYS A 88 -7.40 8.71 -21.70
C CYS A 88 -8.31 7.55 -21.33
N GLY A 89 -8.16 6.95 -20.14
CA GLY A 89 -8.96 5.82 -19.69
C GLY A 89 -8.53 4.46 -20.26
N GLU A 90 -7.50 4.40 -21.14
CA GLU A 90 -6.96 3.15 -21.69
C GLU A 90 -6.48 2.21 -20.57
N LYS A 91 -6.79 0.92 -20.70
CA LYS A 91 -6.46 -0.09 -19.69
C LYS A 91 -5.19 -0.87 -20.00
N GLU A 92 -4.76 -0.84 -21.26
CA GLU A 92 -3.58 -1.54 -21.72
C GLU A 92 -2.36 -0.62 -21.81
N ASN A 93 -1.17 -1.23 -21.89
CA ASN A 93 0.11 -0.52 -22.05
C ASN A 93 0.35 0.59 -21.03
N LEU A 94 -0.07 0.36 -19.78
CA LEU A 94 0.23 1.24 -18.66
C LEU A 94 1.71 1.07 -18.27
N ARG A 95 2.53 2.06 -18.62
CA ARG A 95 3.99 1.97 -18.48
C ARG A 95 4.56 2.95 -17.47
N TRP A 96 3.84 4.01 -17.16
CA TRP A 96 4.33 5.09 -16.31
C TRP A 96 3.41 5.29 -15.12
N PHE A 97 3.99 5.47 -13.95
CA PHE A 97 3.27 5.94 -12.76
C PHE A 97 3.63 7.40 -12.52
N MET A 98 2.63 8.22 -12.32
CA MET A 98 2.74 9.66 -12.09
C MET A 98 2.14 10.00 -10.73
N THR A 99 2.99 10.23 -9.74
CA THR A 99 2.55 10.51 -8.37
C THR A 99 1.55 11.67 -8.32
N ARG A 100 1.91 12.82 -8.88
CA ARG A 100 1.06 14.02 -8.85
C ARG A 100 -0.27 13.89 -9.60
N ARG A 101 -0.38 12.91 -10.49
CA ARG A 101 -1.62 12.60 -11.22
C ARG A 101 -2.42 11.46 -10.56
N GLY A 102 -1.92 10.92 -9.47
CA GLY A 102 -2.59 9.87 -8.72
C GLY A 102 -2.72 8.53 -9.44
N GLY A 103 -1.85 8.21 -10.42
CA GLY A 103 -1.97 6.93 -11.11
C GLY A 103 -1.12 6.73 -12.35
N CYS A 104 -1.51 5.72 -13.15
CA CYS A 104 -0.77 5.27 -14.32
C CYS A 104 -1.11 6.06 -15.59
N ILE A 105 -0.12 6.15 -16.50
CA ILE A 105 -0.26 6.69 -17.86
C ILE A 105 0.15 5.62 -18.86
N CYS A 106 -0.61 5.48 -19.95
CA CYS A 106 -0.28 4.59 -21.04
C CYS A 106 0.83 5.16 -21.94
N GLU A 107 1.53 4.27 -22.65
CA GLU A 107 2.63 4.63 -23.53
C GLU A 107 2.21 5.63 -24.63
N THR A 108 1.00 5.51 -25.16
CA THR A 108 0.46 6.41 -26.19
C THR A 108 0.31 7.83 -25.67
N CYS A 109 -0.23 8.01 -24.47
CA CYS A 109 -0.38 9.33 -23.86
C CYS A 109 0.96 9.96 -23.52
N GLU A 110 1.92 9.16 -23.06
CA GLU A 110 3.26 9.67 -22.76
C GLU A 110 4.01 10.09 -24.02
N LYS A 111 3.88 9.35 -25.15
CA LYS A 111 4.46 9.74 -26.44
C LYS A 111 3.85 11.01 -27.03
N LYS A 112 2.54 11.22 -26.86
CA LYS A 112 1.83 12.41 -27.40
C LYS A 112 2.17 13.70 -26.65
N ASP A 113 2.33 13.60 -25.35
CA ASP A 113 2.60 14.73 -24.47
C ASP A 113 3.52 14.23 -23.34
N PRO A 114 4.85 14.16 -23.60
CA PRO A 114 5.80 13.70 -22.63
C PRO A 114 5.71 14.53 -21.36
N SER A 115 5.52 13.85 -20.25
CA SER A 115 5.55 14.53 -18.96
C SER A 115 6.98 15.01 -18.71
N PRO A 116 7.19 16.27 -18.32
CA PRO A 116 8.52 16.75 -17.94
C PRO A 116 9.12 15.83 -16.87
N GLU A 117 10.44 15.83 -16.71
CA GLU A 117 11.13 15.11 -15.64
C GLU A 117 10.69 15.66 -14.30
N GLU A 118 9.52 15.22 -13.84
CA GLU A 118 8.97 15.58 -12.53
C GLU A 118 9.40 14.55 -11.48
N SER A 119 9.71 15.03 -10.30
CA SER A 119 9.85 14.17 -9.13
C SER A 119 8.55 13.37 -8.94
N GLY A 120 8.64 12.04 -8.84
CA GLY A 120 7.47 11.17 -8.71
C GLY A 120 6.96 10.57 -10.03
N ARG A 121 7.80 10.57 -11.09
CA ARG A 121 7.59 9.82 -12.32
C ARG A 121 8.39 8.51 -12.29
N PHE A 122 7.72 7.39 -12.52
CA PHE A 122 8.32 6.06 -12.48
C PHE A 122 7.97 5.28 -13.74
N LEU A 123 9.00 4.75 -14.43
CA LEU A 123 8.78 3.73 -15.46
C LEU A 123 8.54 2.40 -14.75
N LEU A 124 7.35 1.82 -14.94
CA LEU A 124 6.94 0.61 -14.23
C LEU A 124 7.50 -0.65 -14.87
N GLU A 125 8.04 -1.55 -14.04
CA GLU A 125 8.15 -2.96 -14.39
C GLU A 125 6.73 -3.58 -14.39
N GLU A 126 6.47 -4.53 -15.30
CA GLU A 126 5.17 -5.21 -15.40
C GLU A 126 4.77 -5.87 -14.08
N SER A 127 5.75 -6.49 -13.40
CA SER A 127 5.55 -7.12 -12.09
C SER A 127 5.18 -6.10 -11.00
N THR A 128 5.72 -4.89 -11.07
CA THR A 128 5.36 -3.80 -10.13
C THR A 128 3.91 -3.39 -10.33
N LEU A 129 3.51 -3.14 -11.58
CA LEU A 129 2.12 -2.79 -11.91
C LEU A 129 1.15 -3.89 -11.47
N TYR A 130 1.44 -5.15 -11.85
CA TYR A 130 0.63 -6.29 -11.47
C TYR A 130 0.50 -6.42 -9.94
N THR A 131 1.60 -6.25 -9.21
CA THR A 131 1.59 -6.32 -7.74
C THR A 131 0.68 -5.26 -7.13
N MET A 132 0.75 -4.02 -7.61
CA MET A 132 -0.13 -2.95 -7.13
C MET A 132 -1.60 -3.25 -7.44
N GLN A 133 -1.90 -3.69 -8.66
CA GLN A 133 -3.25 -4.09 -9.07
C GLN A 133 -3.80 -5.23 -8.20
N TYR A 134 -2.97 -6.26 -7.96
CA TYR A 134 -3.34 -7.37 -7.10
C TYR A 134 -3.68 -6.91 -5.68
N ILE A 135 -2.81 -6.12 -5.05
CA ILE A 135 -3.03 -5.65 -3.67
C ILE A 135 -4.33 -4.85 -3.56
N ILE A 136 -4.58 -3.94 -4.49
CA ILE A 136 -5.77 -3.10 -4.46
C ILE A 136 -7.04 -3.94 -4.62
N SER A 137 -7.06 -4.88 -5.58
CA SER A 137 -8.25 -5.68 -5.91
C SER A 137 -8.47 -6.89 -5.02
N ALA A 138 -7.41 -7.48 -4.45
CA ALA A 138 -7.49 -8.69 -3.66
C ALA A 138 -8.25 -8.47 -2.34
N ARG A 139 -8.91 -9.53 -1.86
CA ARG A 139 -9.46 -9.57 -0.51
C ARG A 139 -8.33 -9.58 0.52
N VAL A 140 -8.57 -9.01 1.69
CA VAL A 140 -7.56 -8.86 2.76
C VAL A 140 -6.91 -10.20 3.14
N GLU A 141 -7.69 -11.28 3.15
CA GLU A 141 -7.21 -12.62 3.51
C GLU A 141 -6.22 -13.24 2.50
N LYS A 142 -6.09 -12.62 1.30
CA LYS A 142 -5.20 -13.08 0.22
C LYS A 142 -3.93 -12.24 0.05
N LEU A 143 -3.75 -11.18 0.84
CA LEU A 143 -2.67 -10.21 0.63
C LEU A 143 -1.27 -10.76 0.91
N TYR A 144 -1.13 -11.60 1.95
CA TYR A 144 0.17 -12.10 2.40
C TYR A 144 0.40 -13.53 1.92
N THR A 145 0.46 -13.72 0.59
CA THR A 145 0.59 -15.05 -0.05
C THR A 145 1.65 -15.09 -1.14
N PHE A 146 2.43 -14.02 -1.32
CA PHE A 146 3.42 -13.90 -2.38
C PHE A 146 4.69 -13.17 -1.90
N SER A 147 5.74 -13.28 -2.68
CA SER A 147 6.96 -12.48 -2.57
C SER A 147 7.25 -11.81 -3.90
N VAL A 148 8.10 -10.81 -3.89
CA VAL A 148 8.55 -10.08 -5.09
C VAL A 148 10.07 -10.05 -5.16
N SER A 149 10.63 -9.77 -6.33
CA SER A 149 12.08 -9.55 -6.47
C SER A 149 12.52 -8.26 -5.78
N ASP A 150 13.81 -8.15 -5.47
CA ASP A 150 14.37 -6.93 -4.86
C ASP A 150 14.20 -5.69 -5.76
N SER A 151 14.22 -5.83 -7.09
CA SER A 151 13.99 -4.72 -8.01
C SER A 151 12.56 -4.19 -7.88
N VAL A 152 11.59 -5.09 -7.92
CA VAL A 152 10.17 -4.77 -7.73
C VAL A 152 9.93 -4.14 -6.37
N LEU A 153 10.46 -4.72 -5.29
CA LEU A 153 10.30 -4.18 -3.94
C LEU A 153 10.82 -2.75 -3.84
N ARG A 154 12.05 -2.49 -4.34
CA ARG A 154 12.61 -1.13 -4.35
C ARG A 154 11.73 -0.14 -5.11
N GLN A 155 11.19 -0.54 -6.27
CA GLN A 155 10.31 0.30 -7.05
C GLN A 155 9.00 0.60 -6.31
N LEU A 156 8.36 -0.43 -5.71
CA LEU A 156 7.15 -0.29 -4.91
C LEU A 156 7.35 0.70 -3.75
N LEU A 157 8.45 0.55 -3.00
CA LEU A 157 8.77 1.43 -1.86
C LEU A 157 9.04 2.87 -2.31
N ALA A 158 9.72 3.08 -3.44
CA ALA A 158 9.96 4.41 -3.99
C ALA A 158 8.66 5.11 -4.43
N ILE A 159 7.77 4.36 -5.10
CA ILE A 159 6.44 4.84 -5.49
C ILE A 159 5.63 5.23 -4.25
N MET A 160 5.56 4.36 -3.24
CA MET A 160 4.79 4.61 -2.02
C MET A 160 5.32 5.82 -1.26
N LYS A 161 6.64 5.94 -1.12
CA LYS A 161 7.27 7.11 -0.49
C LYS A 161 6.86 8.41 -1.18
N SER A 162 6.91 8.42 -2.53
CA SER A 162 6.51 9.58 -3.33
C SER A 162 5.01 9.87 -3.21
N TYR A 163 4.18 8.82 -3.26
CA TYR A 163 2.73 8.93 -3.22
C TYR A 163 2.25 9.49 -1.87
N ARG A 164 2.74 8.94 -0.77
CA ARG A 164 2.41 9.44 0.58
C ARG A 164 2.80 10.90 0.77
N ALA A 165 3.96 11.32 0.28
CA ALA A 165 4.40 12.71 0.38
C ALA A 165 3.47 13.71 -0.32
N VAL A 166 2.64 13.26 -1.27
CA VAL A 166 1.69 14.11 -2.02
C VAL A 166 0.28 14.02 -1.45
N TYR A 167 -0.15 12.83 -1.02
CA TYR A 167 -1.54 12.55 -0.70
C TYR A 167 -1.83 12.38 0.79
N LEU A 168 -0.81 12.14 1.62
CA LEU A 168 -0.99 12.08 3.07
C LEU A 168 -0.43 13.34 3.73
N ASP A 169 -1.31 14.15 4.28
CA ASP A 169 -0.95 15.38 5.01
C ASP A 169 -0.65 15.08 6.50
N HIS A 170 -0.01 13.92 6.74
CA HIS A 170 0.32 13.46 8.09
C HIS A 170 1.74 12.90 8.15
N SER A 171 2.52 13.34 9.13
CA SER A 171 3.83 12.76 9.45
C SER A 171 3.67 11.70 10.54
N PHE A 172 3.71 10.42 10.16
CA PHE A 172 3.71 9.32 11.11
C PHE A 172 4.99 9.34 11.95
N ARG A 173 4.87 9.15 13.27
CA ARG A 173 5.97 9.30 14.25
C ARG A 173 6.76 8.01 14.49
N SER A 174 6.17 6.87 14.11
CA SER A 174 6.75 5.52 14.26
C SER A 174 7.52 5.05 13.05
#